data_c05b67e489dde4353ecc7192bc802d69
#
_entry.id   c05b67e489dde4353ecc7192bc802d69
#
_cell.length_a   1.000
_cell.length_b   1.000
_cell.length_c   1.000
_cell.angle_alpha   90.00
_cell.angle_beta   90.00
_cell.angle_gamma   90.00
#
_symmetry.space_group_name_H-M   'P 1'
#
loop_
_entity.id
_entity.type
_entity.pdbx_description
1 polymer ?
#
loop_
_entity_poly.entity_id
_entity_poly.type
_entity_poly.pdbx_seq_one_letter_code
_entity_poly.pdbx_strand_id
1 'polypeptide(L)'
;MTIKTAKLSDPAVRAFVTAVNAHDREAFLHLLAPDATMADDGADRDLADWIDREIFSSNGHMDVENETDKGRSLVARYRNDAWGEMRTRWTFTVEDDGRISRFETGQA
;
A
#
# COMPACT_ATOMS: atom_id res chain seq x y z
N MET A 1 1.79 9.84 16.13
CA MET A 1 0.90 8.77 16.60
C MET A 1 0.43 7.95 15.42
N THR A 2 0.41 6.63 15.54
CA THR A 2 0.03 5.75 14.45
C THR A 2 -1.30 5.06 14.72
N ILE A 3 -1.97 4.64 13.66
CA ILE A 3 -3.19 3.86 13.74
C ILE A 3 -2.80 2.39 13.63
N LYS A 4 -3.28 1.56 14.55
CA LYS A 4 -3.06 0.12 14.46
C LYS A 4 -3.71 -0.41 13.19
N THR A 5 -3.03 -1.29 12.47
CA THR A 5 -3.54 -1.85 11.21
C THR A 5 -4.94 -2.44 11.37
N ALA A 6 -5.20 -3.14 12.46
CA ALA A 6 -6.51 -3.75 12.72
C ALA A 6 -7.64 -2.72 12.89
N LYS A 7 -7.30 -1.44 13.08
CA LYS A 7 -8.27 -0.35 13.25
C LYS A 7 -8.58 0.39 11.96
N LEU A 8 -7.90 0.09 10.87
CA LEU A 8 -8.18 0.74 9.59
C LEU A 8 -9.59 0.42 9.12
N SER A 9 -10.26 1.41 8.53
CA SER A 9 -11.69 1.34 8.25
C SER A 9 -12.04 0.45 7.06
N ASP A 10 -11.19 0.43 6.03
CA ASP A 10 -11.48 -0.35 4.81
C ASP A 10 -10.82 -1.73 4.89
N PRO A 11 -11.58 -2.82 4.70
CA PRO A 11 -11.03 -4.18 4.81
C PRO A 11 -9.93 -4.49 3.80
N ALA A 12 -10.05 -4.00 2.56
CA ALA A 12 -9.05 -4.24 1.52
C ALA A 12 -7.75 -3.51 1.84
N VAL A 13 -7.85 -2.26 2.29
CA VAL A 13 -6.68 -1.46 2.69
C VAL A 13 -6.02 -2.06 3.92
N ARG A 14 -6.81 -2.53 4.88
CA ARG A 14 -6.28 -3.22 6.07
C ARG A 14 -5.47 -4.43 5.67
N ALA A 15 -5.99 -5.25 4.76
CA ALA A 15 -5.29 -6.43 4.26
C ALA A 15 -4.03 -6.06 3.50
N PHE A 16 -4.05 -4.97 2.73
CA PHE A 16 -2.89 -4.45 2.01
C PHE A 16 -1.75 -4.11 2.97
N VAL A 17 -2.04 -3.31 4.00
CA VAL A 17 -1.04 -2.92 4.99
C VAL A 17 -0.50 -4.15 5.73
N THR A 18 -1.38 -5.08 6.09
CA THR A 18 -0.98 -6.32 6.75
C THR A 18 0.00 -7.12 5.90
N ALA A 19 -0.31 -7.28 4.60
CA ALA A 19 0.55 -8.05 3.69
C ALA A 19 1.91 -7.37 3.48
N VAL A 20 1.93 -6.04 3.36
CA VAL A 20 3.18 -5.28 3.26
C VAL A 20 4.04 -5.52 4.48
N ASN A 21 3.48 -5.34 5.68
CA ASN A 21 4.23 -5.40 6.92
C ASN A 21 4.66 -6.83 7.28
N ALA A 22 3.93 -7.83 6.82
CA ALA A 22 4.29 -9.24 6.99
C ALA A 22 5.25 -9.73 5.90
N HIS A 23 5.55 -8.90 4.91
CA HIS A 23 6.33 -9.25 3.72
C HIS A 23 5.74 -10.48 3.01
N ASP A 24 4.41 -10.55 2.97
CA ASP A 24 3.68 -11.66 2.37
C ASP A 24 3.26 -11.29 0.95
N ARG A 25 4.19 -11.53 0.02
CA ARG A 25 3.99 -11.19 -1.39
C ARG A 25 2.79 -11.90 -1.99
N GLU A 26 2.59 -13.16 -1.64
CA GLU A 26 1.48 -13.95 -2.18
C GLU A 26 0.13 -13.40 -1.71
N ALA A 27 0.00 -13.12 -0.41
CA ALA A 27 -1.21 -12.50 0.12
C ALA A 27 -1.47 -11.13 -0.53
N PHE A 28 -0.41 -10.34 -0.73
CA PHE A 28 -0.50 -9.04 -1.38
C PHE A 28 -1.09 -9.19 -2.80
N LEU A 29 -0.56 -10.11 -3.59
CA LEU A 29 -1.04 -10.32 -4.96
C LEU A 29 -2.50 -10.79 -5.01
N HIS A 30 -2.94 -11.58 -4.04
CA HIS A 30 -4.32 -12.04 -3.97
C HIS A 30 -5.33 -10.92 -3.70
N LEU A 31 -4.87 -9.78 -3.16
CA LEU A 31 -5.74 -8.62 -2.92
C LEU A 31 -6.02 -7.82 -4.18
N LEU A 32 -5.22 -8.03 -5.22
CA LEU A 32 -5.27 -7.20 -6.43
C LEU A 32 -6.21 -7.83 -7.47
N ALA A 33 -6.91 -6.95 -8.21
CA ALA A 33 -7.62 -7.37 -9.40
C ALA A 33 -6.59 -7.88 -10.44
N PRO A 34 -6.99 -8.77 -11.37
CA PRO A 34 -6.05 -9.35 -12.32
C PRO A 34 -5.31 -8.34 -13.20
N ASP A 35 -5.95 -7.20 -13.47
CA ASP A 35 -5.40 -6.12 -14.29
C ASP A 35 -5.04 -4.89 -13.47
N ALA A 36 -4.75 -5.06 -12.18
CA ALA A 36 -4.44 -3.96 -11.29
C ALA A 36 -3.22 -3.16 -11.76
N THR A 37 -3.28 -1.85 -11.53
CA THR A 37 -2.22 -0.91 -11.91
C THR A 37 -1.79 -0.10 -10.69
N MET A 38 -0.67 0.59 -10.82
CA MET A 38 -0.21 1.49 -9.76
C MET A 38 0.58 2.66 -10.33
N ALA A 39 0.67 3.73 -9.54
CA ALA A 39 1.49 4.89 -9.87
C ALA A 39 2.31 5.32 -8.66
N ASP A 40 3.47 5.89 -8.92
CA ASP A 40 4.36 6.47 -7.91
C ASP A 40 4.73 7.88 -8.36
N ASP A 41 4.44 8.86 -7.51
CA ASP A 41 4.62 10.29 -7.79
C ASP A 41 3.97 10.72 -9.13
N GLY A 42 2.79 10.18 -9.41
CA GLY A 42 2.01 10.53 -10.59
C GLY A 42 2.40 9.80 -11.87
N ALA A 43 3.39 8.92 -11.82
CA ALA A 43 3.83 8.15 -12.99
C ALA A 43 3.46 6.68 -12.83
N ASP A 44 2.78 6.13 -13.84
CA ASP A 44 2.44 4.71 -13.83
C ASP A 44 3.72 3.87 -13.89
N ARG A 45 3.75 2.79 -13.11
CA ARG A 45 4.88 1.87 -13.02
C ARG A 45 4.44 0.46 -13.30
N ASP A 46 5.39 -0.40 -13.67
CA ASP A 46 5.15 -1.84 -13.73
C ASP A 46 4.93 -2.33 -12.29
N LEU A 47 3.72 -2.79 -12.00
CA LEU A 47 3.31 -3.13 -10.64
C LEU A 47 4.21 -4.22 -10.05
N ALA A 48 4.41 -5.32 -10.77
CA ALA A 48 5.18 -6.45 -10.25
C ALA A 48 6.63 -6.06 -9.94
N ASP A 49 7.26 -5.33 -10.84
CA ASP A 49 8.63 -4.85 -10.67
C ASP A 49 8.73 -3.87 -9.50
N TRP A 50 7.78 -2.93 -9.42
CA TRP A 50 7.79 -1.91 -8.38
C TRP A 50 7.63 -2.51 -6.99
N ILE A 51 6.65 -3.43 -6.80
CA ILE A 51 6.42 -4.01 -5.48
C ILE A 51 7.59 -4.86 -5.01
N ASP A 52 8.24 -5.58 -5.92
CA ASP A 52 9.41 -6.38 -5.56
C ASP A 52 10.57 -5.48 -5.14
N ARG A 53 10.86 -4.44 -5.92
CA ARG A 53 11.96 -3.52 -5.64
C ARG A 53 11.74 -2.67 -4.40
N GLU A 54 10.52 -2.13 -4.23
CA GLU A 54 10.25 -1.13 -3.21
C GLU A 54 9.68 -1.70 -1.91
N ILE A 55 9.12 -2.91 -1.95
CA ILE A 55 8.49 -3.51 -0.77
C ILE A 55 9.20 -4.81 -0.38
N PHE A 56 9.14 -5.81 -1.26
CA PHE A 56 9.44 -7.19 -0.85
C PHE A 56 10.93 -7.52 -0.84
N SER A 57 11.73 -6.92 -1.74
CA SER A 57 13.19 -7.14 -1.73
C SER A 57 13.94 -6.15 -0.84
N SER A 58 13.27 -5.14 -0.33
CA SER A 58 13.90 -4.06 0.44
C SER A 58 13.32 -3.90 1.84
N ASN A 59 12.61 -4.91 2.34
CA ASN A 59 12.02 -4.92 3.68
C ASN A 59 11.10 -3.75 3.95
N GLY A 60 10.17 -3.49 3.04
CA GLY A 60 9.20 -2.40 3.19
C GLY A 60 8.33 -2.56 4.43
N HIS A 61 8.05 -1.44 5.08
CA HIS A 61 7.18 -1.41 6.26
C HIS A 61 6.47 -0.07 6.31
N MET A 62 5.19 -0.09 6.64
CA MET A 62 4.42 1.15 6.76
C MET A 62 3.71 1.24 8.10
N ASP A 63 3.84 2.40 8.72
CA ASP A 63 3.11 2.76 9.95
C ASP A 63 2.12 3.86 9.58
N VAL A 64 0.83 3.53 9.59
CA VAL A 64 -0.21 4.46 9.15
C VAL A 64 -0.43 5.53 10.22
N GLU A 65 -0.37 6.80 9.82
CA GLU A 65 -0.58 7.94 10.71
C GLU A 65 -2.00 8.50 10.62
N ASN A 66 -2.61 8.43 9.44
CA ASN A 66 -3.94 9.00 9.22
C ASN A 66 -4.65 8.27 8.10
N GLU A 67 -5.99 8.23 8.17
CA GLU A 67 -6.82 7.73 7.10
C GLU A 67 -7.94 8.72 6.79
N THR A 68 -8.30 8.81 5.52
CA THR A 68 -9.41 9.64 5.03
C THR A 68 -10.16 8.86 3.95
N ASP A 69 -11.22 9.46 3.40
CA ASP A 69 -12.00 8.84 2.32
C ASP A 69 -12.45 7.41 2.67
N LYS A 70 -13.06 7.29 3.85
CA LYS A 70 -13.58 6.00 4.35
C LYS A 70 -12.50 4.92 4.43
N GLY A 71 -11.25 5.32 4.66
CA GLY A 71 -10.13 4.41 4.78
C GLY A 71 -9.42 4.10 3.47
N ARG A 72 -9.81 4.73 2.37
CA ARG A 72 -9.20 4.49 1.05
C ARG A 72 -8.05 5.43 0.73
N SER A 73 -7.75 6.35 1.63
CA SER A 73 -6.58 7.22 1.53
C SER A 73 -5.83 7.18 2.84
N LEU A 74 -4.53 7.00 2.79
CA LEU A 74 -3.67 6.91 3.97
C LEU A 74 -2.52 7.89 3.86
N VAL A 75 -2.09 8.40 5.02
CA VAL A 75 -0.75 8.96 5.19
C VAL A 75 0.00 8.03 6.13
N ALA A 76 1.19 7.64 5.74
CA ALA A 76 1.98 6.66 6.48
C ALA A 76 3.46 7.03 6.48
N ARG A 77 4.14 6.62 7.54
CA ARG A 77 5.60 6.55 7.51
C ARG A 77 5.97 5.26 6.84
N TYR A 78 6.63 5.35 5.72
CA TYR A 78 7.09 4.21 4.97
C TYR A 78 8.60 4.13 5.03
N ARG A 79 9.13 2.94 5.28
CA ARG A 79 10.58 2.73 5.26
C ARG A 79 10.92 1.48 4.49
N ASN A 80 12.08 1.51 3.84
CA ASN A 80 12.68 0.34 3.24
C ASN A 80 14.20 0.51 3.24
N ASP A 81 14.92 -0.54 2.86
CA ASP A 81 16.38 -0.54 2.89
C ASP A 81 16.99 0.38 1.83
N ALA A 82 16.26 0.66 0.76
CA ALA A 82 16.76 1.49 -0.34
C ALA A 82 16.67 2.99 -0.05
N TRP A 83 15.57 3.43 0.57
CA TRP A 83 15.25 4.85 0.73
C TRP A 83 15.34 5.35 2.17
N GLY A 84 15.40 4.43 3.15
CA GLY A 84 15.24 4.80 4.54
C GLY A 84 13.77 5.09 4.84
N GLU A 85 13.50 6.06 5.69
CA GLU A 85 12.14 6.40 6.11
C GLU A 85 11.67 7.67 5.42
N MET A 86 10.43 7.66 4.95
CA MET A 86 9.79 8.85 4.38
C MET A 86 8.29 8.85 4.68
N ARG A 87 7.70 10.02 4.68
CA ARG A 87 6.27 10.16 4.83
C ARG A 87 5.62 10.07 3.45
N THR A 88 4.65 9.17 3.32
CA THR A 88 4.03 8.86 2.03
C THR A 88 2.52 8.93 2.13
N ARG A 89 1.88 9.21 1.00
CA ARG A 89 0.43 9.08 0.92
C ARG A 89 0.10 7.92 -0.03
N TRP A 90 -1.01 7.26 0.27
CA TRP A 90 -1.48 6.09 -0.48
C TRP A 90 -2.96 6.23 -0.73
N THR A 91 -3.38 6.03 -1.97
CA THR A 91 -4.80 6.03 -2.33
C THR A 91 -5.14 4.74 -3.05
N PHE A 92 -6.35 4.25 -2.81
CA PHE A 92 -6.76 2.92 -3.28
C PHE A 92 -8.09 3.02 -4.02
N THR A 93 -8.18 2.33 -5.15
CA THR A 93 -9.45 2.07 -5.85
C THR A 93 -9.83 0.62 -5.55
N VAL A 94 -10.95 0.43 -4.89
CA VAL A 94 -11.43 -0.88 -4.46
C VAL A 94 -12.71 -1.21 -5.24
N GLU A 95 -12.74 -2.39 -5.86
CA GLU A 95 -13.85 -2.84 -6.66
C GLU A 95 -14.96 -3.45 -5.78
N ASP A 96 -16.15 -3.69 -6.37
CA ASP A 96 -17.30 -4.22 -5.64
C ASP A 96 -17.03 -5.59 -5.02
N ASP A 97 -16.12 -6.37 -5.61
CA ASP A 97 -15.73 -7.68 -5.09
C ASP A 97 -14.67 -7.60 -3.97
N GLY A 98 -14.28 -6.39 -3.59
CA GLY A 98 -13.29 -6.17 -2.53
C GLY A 98 -11.84 -6.20 -3.00
N ARG A 99 -11.58 -6.41 -4.27
CA ARG A 99 -10.22 -6.39 -4.80
C ARG A 99 -9.78 -4.98 -5.11
N ILE A 100 -8.48 -4.74 -4.98
CA ILE A 100 -7.86 -3.46 -5.29
C ILE A 100 -7.51 -3.45 -6.78
N SER A 101 -8.09 -2.52 -7.54
CA SER A 101 -7.81 -2.38 -8.97
C SER A 101 -6.71 -1.39 -9.26
N ARG A 102 -6.43 -0.48 -8.33
CA ARG A 102 -5.36 0.50 -8.48
C ARG A 102 -4.94 1.02 -7.12
N PHE A 103 -3.65 1.25 -6.96
CA PHE A 103 -3.17 2.05 -5.85
C PHE A 103 -2.14 3.06 -6.36
N GLU A 104 -2.10 4.20 -5.70
CA GLU A 104 -1.16 5.27 -6.03
C GLU A 104 -0.45 5.70 -4.77
N THR A 105 0.83 5.97 -4.87
CA THR A 105 1.64 6.44 -3.76
C THR A 105 2.52 7.60 -4.19
N GLY A 106 3.08 8.29 -3.22
CA GLY A 106 3.97 9.42 -3.44
C GLY A 106 4.33 10.04 -2.11
N GLN A 107 5.16 11.09 -2.16
CA GLN A 107 5.49 11.83 -0.94
C GLN A 107 4.27 12.60 -0.43
N ALA A 108 4.10 12.55 0.86
CA ALA A 108 3.04 13.29 1.53
C ALA A 108 3.50 14.73 1.82
#